data_ff8a6c5906b86e9ff751b4c3ee690799
#
_entry.id   ff8a6c5906b86e9ff751b4c3ee690799
#
_cell.length_a   1.000
_cell.length_b   1.000
_cell.length_c   1.000
_cell.angle_alpha   90.00
_cell.angle_beta   90.00
_cell.angle_gamma   90.00
#
_symmetry.space_group_name_H-M   'P 1'
#
loop_
_entity.id
_entity.type
_entity.pdbx_description
1 polymer ?
#
loop_
_entity_poly.entity_id
_entity_poly.type
_entity_poly.pdbx_seq_one_letter_code
_entity_poly.pdbx_strand_id
1 'polypeptide(L)'
;MSDRPGIAADRPLKVLIAADTYPPHVNGAATFGHRLATALHARGHEVHVVMPRSDAGPDTVEHRPEATVHLLRSLPAPTHEYYRVVLPRHAKISFRRIYREVQPDVVHAQCHYMIGEAAINEAERRRIRIVSTNHFMPENLEPFLPFPQWFLDIVSRVSWKDMGRLMGKGAVVTTPTALAAQAMAEHAGLDNVLPVSNGIDASAYELQPGERVDHPGHPVVLFVGRLAVEKNVEVLIRAIAHLARTRPDLDVHAEIVGDGEQRDRIRATVDEEGAADRVLLRGHVSEEELRAAYLRADVFCQPGTAELQSLVTLEALSASTPVVLADALALPHLVDEGVNGHLFPPGDHVALA
;
A
#
# COMPACT_ATOMS: atom_id res chain seq x y z
N MET A 1 32.24 1.30 11.03
CA MET A 1 31.59 2.50 10.44
C MET A 1 32.59 3.10 9.47
N SER A 2 32.40 2.93 8.15
CA SER A 2 33.31 3.46 7.14
C SER A 2 32.94 4.91 6.86
N ASP A 3 33.95 5.78 6.92
CA ASP A 3 33.90 7.20 6.53
C ASP A 3 33.44 7.34 5.06
N ARG A 4 32.12 7.42 4.85
CA ARG A 4 31.59 7.84 3.56
C ARG A 4 31.49 9.36 3.61
N PRO A 5 32.04 10.09 2.61
CA PRO A 5 31.94 11.55 2.58
C PRO A 5 30.47 11.99 2.68
N GLY A 6 30.21 12.97 3.53
CA GLY A 6 28.89 13.57 3.68
C GLY A 6 28.37 14.06 2.33
N ILE A 7 27.09 13.79 1.99
CA ILE A 7 26.45 14.51 0.88
C ILE A 7 26.25 15.93 1.39
N ALA A 8 26.77 16.94 0.67
CA ALA A 8 26.49 18.32 0.99
C ALA A 8 24.98 18.56 0.90
N ALA A 9 24.36 19.09 1.96
CA ALA A 9 22.91 19.24 2.09
C ALA A 9 22.29 20.22 1.06
N ASP A 10 23.11 21.00 0.37
CA ASP A 10 22.65 22.17 -0.41
C ASP A 10 22.71 21.99 -1.94
N ARG A 11 22.89 20.78 -2.45
CA ARG A 11 22.86 20.55 -3.90
C ARG A 11 21.74 19.61 -4.32
N PRO A 12 21.20 19.77 -5.55
CA PRO A 12 20.35 18.74 -6.15
C PRO A 12 21.03 17.36 -6.15
N LEU A 13 20.29 16.34 -5.75
CA LEU A 13 20.74 14.96 -5.76
C LEU A 13 20.10 14.21 -6.93
N LYS A 14 20.81 13.20 -7.43
CA LYS A 14 20.24 12.18 -8.30
C LYS A 14 19.76 11.02 -7.45
N VAL A 15 18.45 10.85 -7.37
CA VAL A 15 17.81 9.81 -6.55
C VAL A 15 17.26 8.72 -7.46
N LEU A 16 17.66 7.47 -7.22
CA LEU A 16 17.12 6.30 -7.91
C LEU A 16 16.19 5.54 -6.98
N ILE A 17 14.91 5.51 -7.31
CA ILE A 17 13.87 4.74 -6.58
C ILE A 17 13.70 3.40 -7.30
N ALA A 18 13.89 2.29 -6.58
CA ALA A 18 13.66 0.93 -7.06
C ALA A 18 12.37 0.40 -6.45
N ALA A 19 11.33 0.19 -7.27
CA ALA A 19 10.00 -0.16 -6.84
C ALA A 19 9.44 -1.35 -7.63
N ASP A 20 8.93 -2.38 -6.96
CA ASP A 20 8.24 -3.49 -7.63
C ASP A 20 6.83 -3.09 -8.09
N THR A 21 6.27 -2.02 -7.50
CA THR A 21 5.00 -1.41 -7.91
C THR A 21 5.12 0.11 -7.93
N TYR A 22 4.61 0.73 -8.99
CA TYR A 22 4.55 2.17 -9.21
C TYR A 22 3.39 2.45 -10.17
N PRO A 23 2.79 3.65 -10.23
CA PRO A 23 1.70 3.92 -11.17
C PRO A 23 2.00 3.46 -12.61
N PRO A 24 1.05 2.77 -13.27
CA PRO A 24 -0.40 2.75 -13.02
C PRO A 24 -0.90 1.70 -12.00
N HIS A 25 -0.03 0.96 -11.31
CA HIS A 25 -0.50 0.04 -10.27
C HIS A 25 -1.14 0.81 -9.10
N VAL A 26 -2.28 0.31 -8.60
CA VAL A 26 -3.05 0.92 -7.51
C VAL A 26 -2.85 0.12 -6.22
N ASN A 27 -1.91 0.54 -5.39
CA ASN A 27 -1.67 0.02 -4.03
C ASN A 27 -0.86 1.03 -3.20
N GLY A 28 -0.81 0.82 -1.88
CA GLY A 28 -0.15 1.75 -0.95
C GLY A 28 1.34 2.00 -1.25
N ALA A 29 2.09 0.96 -1.68
CA ALA A 29 3.50 1.10 -2.02
C ALA A 29 3.70 1.92 -3.30
N ALA A 30 2.86 1.72 -4.32
CA ALA A 30 2.89 2.49 -5.56
C ALA A 30 2.56 3.97 -5.30
N THR A 31 1.53 4.23 -4.49
CA THR A 31 1.13 5.58 -4.07
C THR A 31 2.26 6.28 -3.29
N PHE A 32 2.87 5.58 -2.33
CA PHE A 32 4.03 6.11 -1.60
C PHE A 32 5.19 6.44 -2.55
N GLY A 33 5.55 5.51 -3.46
CA GLY A 33 6.62 5.72 -4.42
C GLY A 33 6.42 6.95 -5.29
N HIS A 34 5.19 7.15 -5.77
CA HIS A 34 4.82 8.31 -6.57
C HIS A 34 4.88 9.62 -5.77
N ARG A 35 4.28 9.64 -4.57
CA ARG A 35 4.32 10.81 -3.67
C ARG A 35 5.78 11.17 -3.30
N LEU A 36 6.61 10.18 -3.02
CA LEU A 36 8.03 10.38 -2.75
C LEU A 36 8.76 10.99 -3.95
N ALA A 37 8.57 10.44 -5.16
CA ALA A 37 9.17 10.96 -6.38
C ALA A 37 8.76 12.42 -6.63
N THR A 38 7.46 12.71 -6.54
CA THR A 38 6.90 14.06 -6.69
C THR A 38 7.48 15.03 -5.66
N ALA A 39 7.55 14.64 -4.39
CA ALA A 39 8.09 15.49 -3.33
C ALA A 39 9.60 15.75 -3.47
N LEU A 40 10.37 14.77 -3.93
CA LEU A 40 11.80 14.94 -4.21
C LEU A 40 12.03 15.83 -5.43
N HIS A 41 11.24 15.63 -6.50
CA HIS A 41 11.31 16.48 -7.69
C HIS A 41 10.96 17.94 -7.37
N ALA A 42 9.90 18.17 -6.60
CA ALA A 42 9.50 19.51 -6.15
C ALA A 42 10.58 20.21 -5.31
N ARG A 43 11.47 19.45 -4.66
CA ARG A 43 12.66 19.95 -3.95
C ARG A 43 13.88 20.19 -4.85
N GLY A 44 13.74 20.00 -6.16
CA GLY A 44 14.79 20.24 -7.15
C GLY A 44 15.74 19.07 -7.34
N HIS A 45 15.42 17.86 -6.87
CA HIS A 45 16.22 16.66 -7.11
C HIS A 45 15.91 16.06 -8.48
N GLU A 46 16.91 15.43 -9.11
CA GLU A 46 16.74 14.61 -10.31
C GLU A 46 16.28 13.20 -9.86
N VAL A 47 15.05 12.83 -10.23
CA VAL A 47 14.46 11.58 -9.78
C VAL A 47 14.34 10.57 -10.91
N HIS A 48 14.85 9.38 -10.68
CA HIS A 48 14.68 8.21 -11.54
C HIS A 48 13.93 7.12 -10.81
N VAL A 49 12.97 6.47 -11.47
CA VAL A 49 12.25 5.33 -10.94
C VAL A 49 12.53 4.12 -11.81
N VAL A 50 12.81 2.97 -11.21
CA VAL A 50 12.94 1.69 -11.91
C VAL A 50 11.81 0.77 -11.45
N MET A 51 11.01 0.27 -12.40
CA MET A 51 9.84 -0.57 -12.13
C MET A 51 9.65 -1.64 -13.22
N PRO A 52 8.89 -2.72 -12.95
CA PRO A 52 8.46 -3.66 -13.98
C PRO A 52 7.51 -2.97 -14.96
N ARG A 53 7.58 -3.31 -16.25
CA ARG A 53 6.54 -2.94 -17.22
C ARG A 53 5.21 -3.62 -16.85
N SER A 54 4.10 -2.94 -17.10
CA SER A 54 2.75 -3.52 -16.95
C SER A 54 2.32 -4.41 -18.13
N ASP A 55 3.02 -4.31 -19.26
CA ASP A 55 2.75 -5.05 -20.50
C ASP A 55 3.95 -5.93 -20.93
N ALA A 56 3.77 -6.68 -22.02
CA ALA A 56 4.86 -7.39 -22.67
C ALA A 56 5.64 -6.43 -23.58
N GLY A 57 6.96 -6.38 -23.43
CA GLY A 57 7.80 -5.52 -24.27
C GLY A 57 9.25 -5.43 -23.78
N PRO A 58 10.14 -4.77 -24.54
CA PRO A 58 11.51 -4.50 -24.14
C PRO A 58 11.57 -3.43 -23.05
N ASP A 59 12.75 -3.25 -22.45
CA ASP A 59 13.00 -2.10 -21.56
C ASP A 59 12.73 -0.79 -22.31
N THR A 60 12.05 0.13 -21.63
CA THR A 60 11.79 1.50 -22.15
C THR A 60 12.00 2.54 -21.07
N VAL A 61 12.13 3.80 -21.48
CA VAL A 61 12.22 4.94 -20.59
C VAL A 61 11.08 5.89 -20.91
N GLU A 62 10.38 6.34 -19.88
CA GLU A 62 9.34 7.36 -19.95
C GLU A 62 9.76 8.58 -19.15
N HIS A 63 9.51 9.77 -19.68
CA HIS A 63 9.67 11.02 -18.94
C HIS A 63 8.31 11.45 -18.43
N ARG A 64 8.12 11.38 -17.13
CA ARG A 64 6.91 11.81 -16.42
C ARG A 64 7.19 13.12 -15.69
N PRO A 65 6.16 13.87 -15.28
CA PRO A 65 6.36 15.14 -14.59
C PRO A 65 7.24 15.04 -13.33
N GLU A 66 7.11 13.93 -12.58
CA GLU A 66 7.80 13.71 -11.31
C GLU A 66 9.12 12.96 -11.43
N ALA A 67 9.36 12.22 -12.52
CA ALA A 67 10.55 11.37 -12.64
C ALA A 67 10.82 10.88 -14.06
N THR A 68 12.06 10.48 -14.32
CA THR A 68 12.41 9.60 -15.45
C THR A 68 12.19 8.15 -15.03
N VAL A 69 11.20 7.47 -15.64
CA VAL A 69 10.79 6.11 -15.28
C VAL A 69 11.41 5.09 -16.23
N HIS A 70 12.21 4.18 -15.69
CA HIS A 70 12.82 3.06 -16.40
C HIS A 70 11.91 1.83 -16.23
N LEU A 71 11.26 1.43 -17.30
CA LEU A 71 10.36 0.28 -17.35
C LEU A 71 11.14 -0.96 -17.79
N LEU A 72 11.29 -1.93 -16.92
CA LEU A 72 12.00 -3.17 -17.21
C LEU A 72 11.08 -4.25 -17.74
N ARG A 73 11.52 -4.97 -18.75
CA ARG A 73 10.81 -6.15 -19.27
C ARG A 73 10.47 -7.09 -18.12
N SER A 74 9.21 -7.50 -18.07
CA SER A 74 8.66 -8.31 -17.01
C SER A 74 7.75 -9.42 -17.56
N LEU A 75 7.44 -10.39 -16.71
CA LEU A 75 6.51 -11.49 -16.96
C LEU A 75 5.37 -11.40 -15.93
N PRO A 76 4.15 -11.86 -16.26
CA PRO A 76 3.08 -11.99 -15.26
C PRO A 76 3.53 -12.93 -14.14
N ALA A 77 3.20 -12.61 -12.90
CA ALA A 77 3.43 -13.51 -11.78
C ALA A 77 2.45 -14.69 -11.87
N PRO A 78 2.92 -15.95 -11.69
CA PRO A 78 2.05 -17.11 -11.84
C PRO A 78 0.90 -17.20 -10.83
N THR A 79 1.07 -16.54 -9.66
CA THR A 79 0.15 -16.62 -8.52
C THR A 79 -0.68 -15.38 -8.32
N HIS A 80 -0.43 -14.30 -9.09
CA HIS A 80 -1.09 -13.03 -8.87
C HIS A 80 -1.20 -12.22 -10.16
N GLU A 81 -2.42 -11.94 -10.60
CA GLU A 81 -2.72 -11.29 -11.88
C GLU A 81 -2.11 -9.89 -12.03
N TYR A 82 -2.04 -9.14 -10.93
CA TYR A 82 -1.58 -7.74 -10.95
C TYR A 82 -0.07 -7.56 -10.69
N TYR A 83 0.63 -8.63 -10.27
CA TYR A 83 2.07 -8.54 -10.05
C TYR A 83 2.86 -9.03 -11.26
N ARG A 84 3.97 -8.39 -11.49
CA ARG A 84 4.88 -8.72 -12.59
C ARG A 84 6.28 -8.98 -12.05
N VAL A 85 6.94 -9.95 -12.65
CA VAL A 85 8.25 -10.44 -12.24
C VAL A 85 9.30 -10.03 -13.26
N VAL A 86 10.35 -9.34 -12.82
CA VAL A 86 11.55 -9.11 -13.62
C VAL A 86 12.54 -10.23 -13.32
N LEU A 87 12.99 -10.94 -14.34
CA LEU A 87 13.94 -12.05 -14.15
C LEU A 87 15.23 -11.54 -13.50
N PRO A 88 15.78 -12.22 -12.48
CA PRO A 88 16.93 -11.72 -11.70
C PRO A 88 18.17 -11.38 -12.55
N ARG A 89 18.45 -12.18 -13.57
CA ARG A 89 19.55 -11.92 -14.52
C ARG A 89 19.31 -10.66 -15.33
N HIS A 90 18.07 -10.42 -15.76
CA HIS A 90 17.68 -9.23 -16.50
C HIS A 90 17.77 -7.99 -15.61
N ALA A 91 17.18 -8.03 -14.43
CA ALA A 91 17.29 -6.94 -13.45
C ALA A 91 18.75 -6.55 -13.20
N LYS A 92 19.62 -7.52 -12.92
CA LYS A 92 21.05 -7.27 -12.70
C LYS A 92 21.75 -6.57 -13.87
N ILE A 93 21.45 -6.95 -15.11
CA ILE A 93 22.05 -6.33 -16.31
C ILE A 93 21.50 -4.92 -16.49
N SER A 94 20.19 -4.73 -16.37
CA SER A 94 19.53 -3.43 -16.53
C SER A 94 20.00 -2.43 -15.47
N PHE A 95 20.09 -2.84 -14.19
CA PHE A 95 20.60 -1.97 -13.14
C PHE A 95 22.06 -1.56 -13.36
N ARG A 96 22.93 -2.46 -13.82
CA ARG A 96 24.30 -2.10 -14.17
C ARG A 96 24.39 -1.03 -15.26
N ARG A 97 23.48 -1.07 -16.25
CA ARG A 97 23.36 -0.06 -17.30
C ARG A 97 22.85 1.25 -16.73
N ILE A 98 21.69 1.23 -16.04
CA ILE A 98 21.06 2.41 -15.45
C ILE A 98 22.02 3.15 -14.50
N TYR A 99 22.72 2.43 -13.64
CA TYR A 99 23.67 3.06 -12.72
C TYR A 99 24.87 3.72 -13.43
N ARG A 100 25.27 3.25 -14.61
CA ARG A 100 26.30 3.91 -15.40
C ARG A 100 25.80 5.17 -16.09
N GLU A 101 24.56 5.15 -16.53
CA GLU A 101 23.91 6.26 -17.23
C GLU A 101 23.49 7.35 -16.23
N VAL A 102 22.81 7.00 -15.17
CA VAL A 102 22.23 7.93 -14.17
C VAL A 102 23.30 8.42 -13.19
N GLN A 103 24.17 7.54 -12.70
CA GLN A 103 25.15 7.83 -11.63
C GLN A 103 24.45 8.39 -10.37
N PRO A 104 23.53 7.63 -9.73
CA PRO A 104 22.74 8.13 -8.62
C PRO A 104 23.62 8.41 -7.38
N ASP A 105 23.30 9.49 -6.68
CA ASP A 105 23.89 9.83 -5.37
C ASP A 105 23.30 8.98 -4.23
N VAL A 106 22.03 8.64 -4.36
CA VAL A 106 21.26 7.86 -3.37
C VAL A 106 20.34 6.89 -4.09
N VAL A 107 20.21 5.70 -3.54
CA VAL A 107 19.27 4.68 -4.00
C VAL A 107 18.24 4.45 -2.92
N HIS A 108 16.95 4.50 -3.28
CA HIS A 108 15.84 4.17 -2.42
C HIS A 108 15.20 2.87 -2.90
N ALA A 109 15.39 1.77 -2.16
CA ALA A 109 14.76 0.49 -2.45
C ALA A 109 13.48 0.35 -1.64
N GLN A 110 12.33 0.13 -2.32
CA GLN A 110 11.01 -0.01 -1.69
C GLN A 110 10.63 -1.46 -1.37
N CYS A 111 11.54 -2.39 -1.58
CA CYS A 111 11.37 -3.81 -1.28
C CYS A 111 12.73 -4.50 -1.26
N HIS A 112 12.73 -5.78 -0.87
CA HIS A 112 13.92 -6.63 -0.92
C HIS A 112 13.86 -7.68 -2.05
N TYR A 113 12.76 -7.73 -2.80
CA TYR A 113 12.60 -8.66 -3.91
C TYR A 113 13.29 -8.14 -5.18
N MET A 114 13.38 -8.96 -6.18
CA MET A 114 13.90 -8.79 -7.54
C MET A 114 14.48 -7.41 -7.91
N ILE A 115 13.65 -6.38 -8.04
CA ILE A 115 14.09 -5.01 -8.38
C ILE A 115 14.87 -4.40 -7.22
N GLY A 116 14.35 -4.50 -6.01
CA GLY A 116 15.01 -4.02 -4.81
C GLY A 116 16.34 -4.74 -4.57
N GLU A 117 16.39 -6.06 -4.68
CA GLU A 117 17.63 -6.84 -4.56
C GLU A 117 18.68 -6.38 -5.58
N ALA A 118 18.30 -6.26 -6.85
CA ALA A 118 19.23 -5.85 -7.90
C ALA A 118 19.75 -4.42 -7.67
N ALA A 119 18.89 -3.50 -7.22
CA ALA A 119 19.25 -2.13 -6.87
C ALA A 119 20.22 -2.08 -5.68
N ILE A 120 19.89 -2.76 -4.58
CA ILE A 120 20.69 -2.79 -3.35
C ILE A 120 22.08 -3.38 -3.63
N ASN A 121 22.15 -4.52 -4.32
CA ASN A 121 23.43 -5.18 -4.62
C ASN A 121 24.32 -4.34 -5.55
N GLU A 122 23.75 -3.63 -6.51
CA GLU A 122 24.53 -2.75 -7.39
C GLU A 122 24.97 -1.47 -6.69
N ALA A 123 24.13 -0.89 -5.81
CA ALA A 123 24.46 0.26 -4.98
C ALA A 123 25.60 -0.07 -4.00
N GLU A 124 25.54 -1.21 -3.31
CA GLU A 124 26.58 -1.69 -2.41
C GLU A 124 27.93 -1.83 -3.16
N ARG A 125 27.91 -2.50 -4.32
CA ARG A 125 29.11 -2.69 -5.15
C ARG A 125 29.77 -1.36 -5.55
N ARG A 126 28.96 -0.32 -5.75
CA ARG A 126 29.42 1.03 -6.12
C ARG A 126 29.61 1.96 -4.92
N ARG A 127 29.36 1.48 -3.71
CA ARG A 127 29.41 2.27 -2.47
C ARG A 127 28.48 3.49 -2.47
N ILE A 128 27.33 3.37 -3.17
CA ILE A 128 26.28 4.38 -3.16
C ILE A 128 25.44 4.18 -1.90
N ARG A 129 24.94 5.27 -1.31
CA ARG A 129 24.07 5.22 -0.13
C ARG A 129 22.72 4.61 -0.48
N ILE A 130 22.25 3.75 0.42
CA ILE A 130 20.98 3.06 0.27
C ILE A 130 20.05 3.50 1.39
N VAL A 131 18.83 3.87 1.03
CA VAL A 131 17.65 3.93 1.91
C VAL A 131 16.76 2.77 1.53
N SER A 132 16.31 2.00 2.50
CA SER A 132 15.40 0.87 2.26
C SER A 132 14.09 1.12 3.00
N THR A 133 12.96 1.03 2.31
CA THR A 133 11.64 1.12 2.93
C THR A 133 10.89 -0.20 2.73
N ASN A 134 10.40 -0.79 3.81
CA ASN A 134 9.58 -1.99 3.74
C ASN A 134 8.10 -1.62 3.69
N HIS A 135 7.40 -2.12 2.67
CA HIS A 135 5.96 -1.99 2.49
C HIS A 135 5.21 -3.32 2.54
N PHE A 136 5.89 -4.40 2.92
CA PHE A 136 5.36 -5.74 2.74
C PHE A 136 5.86 -6.67 3.86
N MET A 137 4.97 -7.50 4.38
CA MET A 137 5.31 -8.61 5.27
C MET A 137 5.18 -9.94 4.52
N PRO A 138 6.10 -10.90 4.72
CA PRO A 138 6.04 -12.21 4.07
C PRO A 138 4.69 -12.93 4.25
N GLU A 139 4.05 -12.76 5.39
CA GLU A 139 2.75 -13.32 5.73
C GLU A 139 1.62 -12.82 4.80
N ASN A 140 1.78 -11.65 4.22
CA ASN A 140 0.82 -11.11 3.25
C ASN A 140 0.75 -11.92 1.94
N LEU A 141 1.73 -12.81 1.68
CA LEU A 141 1.69 -13.75 0.54
C LEU A 141 0.89 -15.02 0.83
N GLU A 142 0.70 -15.39 2.08
CA GLU A 142 0.08 -16.67 2.46
C GLU A 142 -1.28 -16.90 1.79
N PRO A 143 -2.21 -15.92 1.73
CA PRO A 143 -3.51 -16.11 1.10
C PRO A 143 -3.45 -16.44 -0.41
N PHE A 144 -2.34 -16.12 -1.07
CA PHE A 144 -2.16 -16.28 -2.52
C PHE A 144 -1.37 -17.54 -2.90
N LEU A 145 -0.88 -18.30 -1.92
CA LEU A 145 -0.04 -19.46 -2.14
C LEU A 145 -0.80 -20.74 -1.76
N PRO A 146 -1.14 -21.62 -2.73
CA PRO A 146 -1.90 -22.84 -2.48
C PRO A 146 -1.00 -23.97 -1.92
N PHE A 147 -0.24 -23.65 -0.85
CA PHE A 147 0.67 -24.60 -0.23
C PHE A 147 0.27 -24.90 1.22
N PRO A 148 0.65 -26.06 1.78
CA PRO A 148 0.40 -26.39 3.18
C PRO A 148 1.19 -25.46 4.11
N GLN A 149 0.64 -25.19 5.32
CA GLN A 149 1.18 -24.21 6.27
C GLN A 149 2.67 -24.41 6.59
N TRP A 150 3.12 -25.65 6.79
CA TRP A 150 4.53 -25.92 7.05
C TRP A 150 5.48 -25.39 5.96
N PHE A 151 5.01 -25.40 4.69
CA PHE A 151 5.79 -24.85 3.57
C PHE A 151 5.76 -23.32 3.59
N LEU A 152 4.60 -22.73 3.86
CA LEU A 152 4.44 -21.28 4.00
C LEU A 152 5.33 -20.73 5.12
N ASP A 153 5.41 -21.42 6.26
CA ASP A 153 6.30 -21.07 7.38
C ASP A 153 7.79 -21.07 6.96
N ILE A 154 8.19 -21.99 6.10
CA ILE A 154 9.56 -22.01 5.55
C ILE A 154 9.78 -20.81 4.64
N VAL A 155 8.85 -20.56 3.72
CA VAL A 155 8.92 -19.44 2.77
C VAL A 155 8.97 -18.12 3.53
N SER A 156 8.11 -17.90 4.53
CA SER A 156 8.10 -16.73 5.38
C SER A 156 9.44 -16.54 6.08
N ARG A 157 9.96 -17.57 6.75
CA ARG A 157 11.27 -17.53 7.43
C ARG A 157 12.43 -17.21 6.49
N VAL A 158 12.44 -17.77 5.29
CA VAL A 158 13.47 -17.49 4.28
C VAL A 158 13.35 -16.04 3.79
N SER A 159 12.12 -15.58 3.54
CA SER A 159 11.86 -14.21 3.10
C SER A 159 12.28 -13.17 4.17
N TRP A 160 11.97 -13.40 5.45
CA TRP A 160 12.43 -12.56 6.56
C TRP A 160 13.95 -12.48 6.65
N LYS A 161 14.62 -13.63 6.55
CA LYS A 161 16.09 -13.69 6.56
C LYS A 161 16.69 -12.95 5.37
N ASP A 162 16.10 -13.07 4.20
CA ASP A 162 16.57 -12.40 2.99
C ASP A 162 16.33 -10.88 3.06
N MET A 163 15.19 -10.48 3.61
CA MET A 163 14.88 -9.07 3.94
C MET A 163 15.97 -8.48 4.85
N GLY A 164 16.31 -9.14 5.97
CA GLY A 164 17.34 -8.72 6.88
C GLY A 164 18.71 -8.58 6.20
N ARG A 165 19.08 -9.57 5.39
CA ARG A 165 20.34 -9.60 4.64
C ARG A 165 20.46 -8.46 3.61
N LEU A 166 19.38 -8.14 2.91
CA LEU A 166 19.37 -7.14 1.84
C LEU A 166 19.14 -5.74 2.38
N MET A 167 18.05 -5.52 3.11
CA MET A 167 17.70 -4.18 3.60
C MET A 167 18.68 -3.68 4.66
N GLY A 168 19.29 -4.59 5.44
CA GLY A 168 20.34 -4.26 6.40
C GLY A 168 21.64 -3.68 5.79
N LYS A 169 21.81 -3.73 4.46
CA LYS A 169 22.86 -3.00 3.74
C LYS A 169 22.57 -1.50 3.64
N GLY A 170 21.32 -1.09 3.89
CA GLY A 170 20.91 0.30 3.89
C GLY A 170 21.58 1.11 4.99
N ALA A 171 21.90 2.36 4.69
CA ALA A 171 22.32 3.33 5.70
C ALA A 171 21.14 3.70 6.62
N VAL A 172 19.93 3.64 6.08
CA VAL A 172 18.66 3.84 6.78
C VAL A 172 17.67 2.78 6.29
N VAL A 173 16.97 2.17 7.23
CA VAL A 173 15.85 1.26 6.97
C VAL A 173 14.60 1.86 7.59
N THR A 174 13.52 1.94 6.83
CA THR A 174 12.23 2.47 7.29
C THR A 174 11.10 1.49 7.02
N THR A 175 10.02 1.66 7.75
CA THR A 175 8.74 0.95 7.55
C THR A 175 7.61 1.85 8.06
N PRO A 176 6.35 1.68 7.60
CA PRO A 176 5.32 2.67 7.89
C PRO A 176 4.87 2.77 9.35
N THR A 177 5.04 1.72 10.14
CA THR A 177 4.54 1.69 11.53
C THR A 177 5.57 1.11 12.51
N ALA A 178 5.41 1.45 13.80
CA ALA A 178 6.22 0.89 14.88
C ALA A 178 6.03 -0.63 15.00
N LEU A 179 4.80 -1.13 14.77
CA LEU A 179 4.50 -2.55 14.74
C LEU A 179 5.31 -3.29 13.66
N ALA A 180 5.36 -2.74 12.46
CA ALA A 180 6.15 -3.32 11.37
C ALA A 180 7.66 -3.24 11.66
N ALA A 181 8.13 -2.16 12.32
CA ALA A 181 9.54 -2.05 12.75
C ALA A 181 9.89 -3.13 13.79
N GLN A 182 9.00 -3.38 14.75
CA GLN A 182 9.16 -4.44 15.72
C GLN A 182 9.22 -5.82 15.05
N ALA A 183 8.30 -6.13 14.13
CA ALA A 183 8.32 -7.39 13.38
C ALA A 183 9.62 -7.56 12.57
N MET A 184 10.15 -6.48 11.97
CA MET A 184 11.44 -6.52 11.27
C MET A 184 12.61 -6.76 12.22
N ALA A 185 12.58 -6.24 13.45
CA ALA A 185 13.59 -6.53 14.46
C ALA A 185 13.53 -8.01 14.87
N GLU A 186 12.35 -8.53 15.17
CA GLU A 186 12.13 -9.89 15.67
C GLU A 186 12.44 -10.96 14.60
N HIS A 187 12.00 -10.75 13.36
CA HIS A 187 12.06 -11.80 12.33
C HIS A 187 13.19 -11.62 11.32
N ALA A 188 13.58 -10.35 11.02
CA ALA A 188 14.65 -10.05 10.07
C ALA A 188 15.97 -9.68 10.74
N GLY A 189 16.00 -9.49 12.07
CA GLY A 189 17.20 -9.08 12.83
C GLY A 189 17.64 -7.65 12.51
N LEU A 190 16.69 -6.74 12.24
CA LEU A 190 16.94 -5.34 11.92
C LEU A 190 16.53 -4.43 13.09
N ASP A 191 17.44 -4.20 14.03
CA ASP A 191 17.12 -3.48 15.29
C ASP A 191 16.96 -1.95 15.13
N ASN A 192 17.44 -1.37 14.02
CA ASN A 192 17.44 0.08 13.79
C ASN A 192 16.51 0.48 12.64
N VAL A 193 15.30 -0.06 12.62
CA VAL A 193 14.27 0.31 11.65
C VAL A 193 13.52 1.53 12.16
N LEU A 194 13.46 2.57 11.35
CA LEU A 194 12.72 3.80 11.69
C LEU A 194 11.27 3.68 11.22
N PRO A 195 10.28 3.80 12.12
CA PRO A 195 8.90 3.93 11.73
C PRO A 195 8.67 5.32 11.11
N VAL A 196 8.42 5.35 9.81
CA VAL A 196 8.13 6.56 9.05
C VAL A 196 6.86 6.34 8.25
N SER A 197 5.79 7.03 8.63
CA SER A 197 4.50 6.94 7.93
C SER A 197 4.66 7.18 6.42
N ASN A 198 3.90 6.44 5.63
CA ASN A 198 3.82 6.68 4.18
C ASN A 198 3.22 8.05 3.85
N GLY A 199 2.58 8.69 4.83
CA GLY A 199 2.00 10.03 4.71
C GLY A 199 0.78 10.09 3.78
N ILE A 200 -0.06 11.05 4.07
CA ILE A 200 -1.15 11.49 3.18
C ILE A 200 -1.10 13.01 3.09
N ASP A 201 -1.72 13.57 2.07
CA ASP A 201 -2.05 15.00 2.06
C ASP A 201 -3.40 15.19 2.77
N ALA A 202 -3.35 15.45 4.08
CA ALA A 202 -4.56 15.62 4.88
C ALA A 202 -5.44 16.77 4.37
N SER A 203 -4.84 17.85 3.89
CA SER A 203 -5.57 19.01 3.38
C SER A 203 -6.42 18.72 2.15
N ALA A 204 -6.08 17.69 1.39
CA ALA A 204 -6.86 17.24 0.24
C ALA A 204 -8.23 16.67 0.64
N TYR A 205 -8.38 16.20 1.89
CA TYR A 205 -9.62 15.59 2.40
C TYR A 205 -10.38 16.49 3.36
N GLU A 206 -9.86 17.66 3.72
CA GLU A 206 -10.54 18.63 4.57
C GLU A 206 -11.69 19.32 3.81
N LEU A 207 -12.81 19.54 4.51
CA LEU A 207 -13.93 20.33 3.98
C LEU A 207 -13.51 21.80 3.87
N GLN A 208 -13.61 22.37 2.69
CA GLN A 208 -13.24 23.74 2.46
C GLN A 208 -14.30 24.72 2.96
N PRO A 209 -13.95 25.93 3.41
CA PRO A 209 -14.91 26.92 3.86
C PRO A 209 -15.98 27.23 2.80
N GLY A 210 -17.24 26.99 3.14
CA GLY A 210 -18.38 27.19 2.25
C GLY A 210 -18.67 26.03 1.27
N GLU A 211 -17.87 25.00 1.28
CA GLU A 211 -18.12 23.76 0.54
C GLU A 211 -19.32 23.01 1.15
N ARG A 212 -20.16 22.47 0.30
CA ARG A 212 -21.28 21.61 0.71
C ARG A 212 -21.07 20.24 0.11
N VAL A 213 -21.27 19.22 0.93
CA VAL A 213 -21.27 17.82 0.49
C VAL A 213 -22.72 17.38 0.34
N ASP A 214 -23.03 16.80 -0.81
CA ASP A 214 -24.35 16.23 -1.07
C ASP A 214 -24.46 14.87 -0.35
N HIS A 215 -25.29 14.83 0.68
CA HIS A 215 -25.52 13.65 1.50
C HIS A 215 -26.82 12.95 1.06
N PRO A 216 -26.83 11.62 0.86
CA PRO A 216 -27.99 10.91 0.28
C PRO A 216 -29.24 10.87 1.18
N GLY A 217 -29.15 11.32 2.42
CA GLY A 217 -30.28 11.38 3.35
C GLY A 217 -30.48 10.12 4.18
N HIS A 218 -29.61 9.14 4.06
CA HIS A 218 -29.52 7.92 4.89
C HIS A 218 -28.08 7.71 5.35
N PRO A 219 -27.81 7.05 6.49
CA PRO A 219 -26.45 6.77 6.94
C PRO A 219 -25.64 5.95 5.93
N VAL A 220 -24.40 6.39 5.67
CA VAL A 220 -23.47 5.79 4.72
C VAL A 220 -22.24 5.22 5.44
N VAL A 221 -22.02 3.91 5.30
CA VAL A 221 -20.77 3.25 5.68
C VAL A 221 -19.89 3.12 4.43
N LEU A 222 -18.76 3.80 4.41
CA LEU A 222 -17.84 3.81 3.29
C LEU A 222 -16.74 2.76 3.48
N PHE A 223 -16.46 2.00 2.43
CA PHE A 223 -15.22 1.25 2.24
C PHE A 223 -14.48 1.80 1.02
N VAL A 224 -13.17 1.96 1.15
CA VAL A 224 -12.29 2.31 0.03
C VAL A 224 -11.11 1.34 -0.02
N GLY A 225 -10.83 0.77 -1.19
CA GLY A 225 -9.66 -0.08 -1.36
C GLY A 225 -9.76 -1.05 -2.53
N ARG A 226 -8.66 -1.76 -2.78
CA ARG A 226 -8.66 -2.86 -3.74
C ARG A 226 -9.57 -3.98 -3.25
N LEU A 227 -10.40 -4.53 -4.12
CA LEU A 227 -11.27 -5.65 -3.80
C LEU A 227 -10.47 -6.96 -3.86
N ALA A 228 -9.74 -7.24 -2.79
CA ALA A 228 -8.84 -8.36 -2.61
C ALA A 228 -9.24 -9.22 -1.40
N VAL A 229 -8.78 -10.46 -1.36
CA VAL A 229 -9.16 -11.44 -0.30
C VAL A 229 -8.86 -10.89 1.09
N GLU A 230 -7.69 -10.30 1.29
CA GLU A 230 -7.23 -9.76 2.58
C GLU A 230 -8.01 -8.53 3.06
N LYS A 231 -8.82 -7.92 2.19
CA LYS A 231 -9.66 -6.77 2.54
C LYS A 231 -10.99 -7.15 3.18
N ASN A 232 -11.40 -8.42 3.10
CA ASN A 232 -12.59 -8.98 3.77
C ASN A 232 -13.89 -8.17 3.58
N VAL A 233 -14.09 -7.57 2.41
CA VAL A 233 -15.25 -6.69 2.13
C VAL A 233 -16.58 -7.40 2.34
N GLU A 234 -16.61 -8.71 2.18
CA GLU A 234 -17.80 -9.54 2.45
C GLU A 234 -18.31 -9.42 3.90
N VAL A 235 -17.40 -9.15 4.86
CA VAL A 235 -17.79 -8.94 6.28
C VAL A 235 -18.65 -7.69 6.41
N LEU A 236 -18.29 -6.59 5.72
CA LEU A 236 -19.10 -5.38 5.69
C LEU A 236 -20.49 -5.64 5.06
N ILE A 237 -20.54 -6.34 3.92
CA ILE A 237 -21.81 -6.66 3.26
C ILE A 237 -22.74 -7.45 4.19
N ARG A 238 -22.20 -8.47 4.87
CA ARG A 238 -22.98 -9.27 5.85
C ARG A 238 -23.42 -8.45 7.06
N ALA A 239 -22.62 -7.48 7.51
CA ALA A 239 -23.00 -6.57 8.58
C ALA A 239 -24.19 -5.68 8.16
N ILE A 240 -24.15 -5.11 6.96
CA ILE A 240 -25.27 -4.31 6.41
C ILE A 240 -26.54 -5.16 6.28
N ALA A 241 -26.42 -6.38 5.75
CA ALA A 241 -27.57 -7.29 5.65
C ALA A 241 -28.11 -7.70 7.05
N HIS A 242 -27.22 -7.88 8.03
CA HIS A 242 -27.61 -8.14 9.42
C HIS A 242 -28.37 -6.95 10.01
N LEU A 243 -27.90 -5.73 9.86
CA LEU A 243 -28.58 -4.50 10.29
C LEU A 243 -29.97 -4.38 9.62
N ALA A 244 -30.07 -4.62 8.33
CA ALA A 244 -31.32 -4.57 7.61
C ALA A 244 -32.41 -5.51 8.20
N ARG A 245 -31.97 -6.68 8.72
CA ARG A 245 -32.85 -7.67 9.33
C ARG A 245 -33.20 -7.36 10.80
N THR A 246 -32.22 -6.88 11.57
CA THR A 246 -32.33 -6.74 13.03
C THR A 246 -32.73 -5.34 13.48
N ARG A 247 -32.39 -4.35 12.69
CA ARG A 247 -32.63 -2.92 12.92
C ARG A 247 -33.20 -2.25 11.66
N PRO A 248 -34.39 -2.67 11.19
CA PRO A 248 -34.99 -2.10 9.98
C PRO A 248 -35.33 -0.60 10.12
N ASP A 249 -35.34 -0.09 11.35
CA ASP A 249 -35.49 1.32 11.69
C ASP A 249 -34.23 2.15 11.28
N LEU A 250 -33.08 1.51 11.14
CA LEU A 250 -31.85 2.11 10.67
C LEU A 250 -31.71 1.83 9.17
N ASP A 251 -31.87 2.87 8.36
CA ASP A 251 -31.70 2.76 6.91
C ASP A 251 -30.24 2.91 6.49
N VAL A 252 -29.36 2.04 7.04
CA VAL A 252 -27.91 2.09 6.81
C VAL A 252 -27.55 1.48 5.45
N HIS A 253 -26.73 2.19 4.68
CA HIS A 253 -26.21 1.74 3.39
C HIS A 253 -24.69 1.66 3.39
N ALA A 254 -24.12 0.76 2.58
CA ALA A 254 -22.71 0.72 2.30
C ALA A 254 -22.40 1.26 0.92
N GLU A 255 -21.36 2.08 0.84
CA GLU A 255 -20.74 2.49 -0.40
C GLU A 255 -19.33 1.87 -0.49
N ILE A 256 -19.08 1.07 -1.53
CA ILE A 256 -17.84 0.34 -1.74
C ILE A 256 -17.15 0.93 -2.96
N VAL A 257 -16.04 1.63 -2.72
CA VAL A 257 -15.21 2.28 -3.73
C VAL A 257 -13.95 1.46 -3.96
N GLY A 258 -13.72 1.06 -5.19
CA GLY A 258 -12.56 0.30 -5.63
C GLY A 258 -12.91 -0.85 -6.55
N ASP A 259 -11.87 -1.50 -7.06
CA ASP A 259 -11.98 -2.65 -7.96
C ASP A 259 -10.91 -3.69 -7.60
N GLY A 260 -11.03 -4.91 -8.10
CA GLY A 260 -10.06 -5.97 -7.86
C GLY A 260 -10.59 -7.36 -8.17
N GLU A 261 -9.74 -8.37 -7.93
CA GLU A 261 -10.00 -9.77 -8.26
C GLU A 261 -11.21 -10.38 -7.55
N GLN A 262 -11.66 -9.79 -6.43
CA GLN A 262 -12.81 -10.27 -5.67
C GLN A 262 -14.15 -9.62 -6.09
N ARG A 263 -14.15 -8.76 -7.12
CA ARG A 263 -15.36 -8.01 -7.53
C ARG A 263 -16.59 -8.91 -7.77
N ASP A 264 -16.41 -10.00 -8.52
CA ASP A 264 -17.51 -10.90 -8.85
C ASP A 264 -18.00 -11.66 -7.61
N ARG A 265 -17.07 -12.06 -6.73
CA ARG A 265 -17.39 -12.71 -5.46
C ARG A 265 -18.14 -11.75 -4.52
N ILE A 266 -17.69 -10.50 -4.44
CA ILE A 266 -18.34 -9.46 -3.64
C ILE A 266 -19.76 -9.21 -4.16
N ARG A 267 -19.95 -9.11 -5.47
CA ARG A 267 -21.30 -8.99 -6.08
C ARG A 267 -22.18 -10.20 -5.75
N ALA A 268 -21.65 -11.41 -5.87
CA ALA A 268 -22.37 -12.62 -5.49
C ALA A 268 -22.78 -12.58 -4.00
N THR A 269 -21.90 -12.12 -3.10
CA THR A 269 -22.25 -11.96 -1.68
C THR A 269 -23.37 -10.93 -1.45
N VAL A 270 -23.40 -9.82 -2.19
CA VAL A 270 -24.50 -8.85 -2.12
C VAL A 270 -25.83 -9.51 -2.48
N ASP A 271 -25.85 -10.32 -3.55
CA ASP A 271 -27.04 -11.04 -4.00
C ASP A 271 -27.44 -12.15 -3.00
N GLU A 272 -26.49 -12.96 -2.53
CA GLU A 272 -26.69 -14.05 -1.54
C GLU A 272 -27.29 -13.52 -0.22
N GLU A 273 -26.85 -12.34 0.23
CA GLU A 273 -27.34 -11.73 1.47
C GLU A 273 -28.61 -10.88 1.28
N GLY A 274 -29.07 -10.69 0.04
CA GLY A 274 -30.23 -9.86 -0.27
C GLY A 274 -30.01 -8.38 0.04
N ALA A 275 -28.78 -7.88 -0.13
CA ALA A 275 -28.38 -6.53 0.26
C ALA A 275 -28.27 -5.55 -0.93
N ALA A 276 -28.81 -5.91 -2.10
CA ALA A 276 -28.66 -5.12 -3.33
C ALA A 276 -29.21 -3.69 -3.21
N ASP A 277 -30.27 -3.49 -2.42
CA ASP A 277 -30.88 -2.17 -2.22
C ASP A 277 -30.07 -1.28 -1.25
N ARG A 278 -29.10 -1.85 -0.51
CA ARG A 278 -28.33 -1.17 0.54
C ARG A 278 -26.82 -1.16 0.32
N VAL A 279 -26.32 -1.84 -0.71
CA VAL A 279 -24.88 -1.91 -1.02
C VAL A 279 -24.63 -1.41 -2.43
N LEU A 280 -23.92 -0.29 -2.52
CA LEU A 280 -23.54 0.33 -3.77
C LEU A 280 -22.08 0.02 -4.12
N LEU A 281 -21.85 -0.74 -5.19
CA LEU A 281 -20.52 -1.03 -5.72
C LEU A 281 -20.14 0.03 -6.77
N ARG A 282 -19.30 1.00 -6.41
CA ARG A 282 -18.93 2.15 -7.28
C ARG A 282 -17.88 1.79 -8.33
N GLY A 283 -17.08 0.74 -8.06
CA GLY A 283 -15.90 0.48 -8.86
C GLY A 283 -14.81 1.54 -8.69
N HIS A 284 -14.01 1.74 -9.72
CA HIS A 284 -12.99 2.79 -9.73
C HIS A 284 -13.66 4.15 -9.99
N VAL A 285 -13.32 5.13 -9.14
CA VAL A 285 -13.85 6.50 -9.23
C VAL A 285 -12.71 7.51 -9.44
N SER A 286 -13.05 8.73 -9.82
CA SER A 286 -12.09 9.84 -9.88
C SER A 286 -11.64 10.28 -8.48
N GLU A 287 -10.51 11.00 -8.38
CA GLU A 287 -10.04 11.55 -7.09
C GLU A 287 -11.06 12.51 -6.48
N GLU A 288 -11.76 13.29 -7.29
CA GLU A 288 -12.83 14.19 -6.85
C GLU A 288 -14.02 13.40 -6.25
N GLU A 289 -14.46 12.35 -6.93
CA GLU A 289 -15.53 11.48 -6.42
C GLU A 289 -15.10 10.71 -5.17
N LEU A 290 -13.83 10.28 -5.11
CA LEU A 290 -13.25 9.63 -3.93
C LEU A 290 -13.26 10.57 -2.72
N ARG A 291 -12.79 11.81 -2.92
CA ARG A 291 -12.84 12.84 -1.87
C ARG A 291 -14.28 13.10 -1.40
N ALA A 292 -15.21 13.25 -2.35
CA ALA A 292 -16.62 13.45 -2.03
C ALA A 292 -17.21 12.24 -1.26
N ALA A 293 -16.77 11.01 -1.56
CA ALA A 293 -17.20 9.82 -0.84
C ALA A 293 -16.74 9.85 0.63
N TYR A 294 -15.49 10.22 0.92
CA TYR A 294 -15.01 10.37 2.29
C TYR A 294 -15.78 11.45 3.05
N LEU A 295 -15.99 12.62 2.43
CA LEU A 295 -16.66 13.77 3.07
C LEU A 295 -18.16 13.54 3.37
N ARG A 296 -18.84 12.67 2.60
CA ARG A 296 -20.27 12.38 2.83
C ARG A 296 -20.52 11.13 3.69
N ALA A 297 -19.48 10.33 3.95
CA ALA A 297 -19.61 9.13 4.75
C ALA A 297 -19.84 9.47 6.22
N ASP A 298 -20.80 8.78 6.87
CA ASP A 298 -21.01 8.88 8.31
C ASP A 298 -20.03 8.02 9.10
N VAL A 299 -19.60 6.89 8.49
CA VAL A 299 -18.62 5.96 9.06
C VAL A 299 -17.76 5.38 7.95
N PHE A 300 -16.46 5.29 8.19
CA PHE A 300 -15.55 4.53 7.34
C PHE A 300 -15.30 3.15 7.94
N CYS A 301 -15.42 2.10 7.15
CA CYS A 301 -15.16 0.73 7.59
C CYS A 301 -13.96 0.11 6.87
N GLN A 302 -13.00 -0.46 7.64
CA GLN A 302 -11.91 -1.26 7.11
C GLN A 302 -11.91 -2.65 7.76
N PRO A 303 -12.50 -3.65 7.10
CA PRO A 303 -12.56 -5.03 7.63
C PRO A 303 -11.31 -5.86 7.30
N GLY A 304 -10.33 -5.28 6.63
CA GLY A 304 -9.10 -5.95 6.22
C GLY A 304 -8.23 -6.41 7.38
N THR A 305 -7.50 -7.51 7.19
CA THR A 305 -6.66 -8.13 8.23
C THR A 305 -5.16 -8.09 7.95
N ALA A 306 -4.74 -7.46 6.84
CA ALA A 306 -3.34 -7.48 6.41
C ALA A 306 -2.78 -6.06 6.14
N GLU A 307 -3.19 -5.08 6.96
CA GLU A 307 -2.74 -3.69 6.81
C GLU A 307 -1.43 -3.43 7.56
N LEU A 308 -0.40 -2.98 6.86
CA LEU A 308 0.82 -2.43 7.48
C LEU A 308 0.64 -0.98 7.91
N GLN A 309 -0.12 -0.23 7.13
CA GLN A 309 -0.64 1.09 7.39
C GLN A 309 -1.80 1.33 6.43
N SER A 310 -2.97 1.61 6.94
CA SER A 310 -4.14 1.90 6.12
C SER A 310 -4.17 3.38 5.73
N LEU A 311 -3.68 3.71 4.54
CA LEU A 311 -3.73 5.09 4.01
C LEU A 311 -5.17 5.56 3.88
N VAL A 312 -6.07 4.70 3.41
CA VAL A 312 -7.50 5.01 3.25
C VAL A 312 -8.19 5.31 4.58
N THR A 313 -7.74 4.69 5.69
CA THR A 313 -8.22 5.06 7.03
C THR A 313 -7.71 6.43 7.46
N LEU A 314 -6.46 6.77 7.16
CA LEU A 314 -5.92 8.11 7.43
C LEU A 314 -6.65 9.18 6.60
N GLU A 315 -6.99 8.88 5.35
CA GLU A 315 -7.78 9.74 4.47
C GLU A 315 -9.18 9.97 5.04
N ALA A 316 -9.85 8.93 5.53
CA ALA A 316 -11.16 9.03 6.21
C ALA A 316 -11.08 9.91 7.47
N LEU A 317 -10.10 9.67 8.33
CA LEU A 317 -9.88 10.48 9.54
C LEU A 317 -9.57 11.96 9.20
N SER A 318 -8.87 12.22 8.10
CA SER A 318 -8.60 13.58 7.62
C SER A 318 -9.87 14.27 7.09
N ALA A 319 -10.83 13.50 6.58
CA ALA A 319 -12.16 13.98 6.23
C ALA A 319 -13.08 14.16 7.46
N SER A 320 -12.57 13.94 8.67
CA SER A 320 -13.32 13.92 9.93
C SER A 320 -14.39 12.83 10.01
N THR A 321 -14.24 11.76 9.21
CA THR A 321 -15.12 10.60 9.22
C THR A 321 -14.67 9.62 10.29
N PRO A 322 -15.53 9.25 11.27
CA PRO A 322 -15.22 8.24 12.27
C PRO A 322 -15.03 6.87 11.63
N VAL A 323 -14.24 6.01 12.29
CA VAL A 323 -13.82 4.75 11.70
C VAL A 323 -14.28 3.54 12.51
N VAL A 324 -14.61 2.45 11.82
CA VAL A 324 -14.82 1.13 12.43
C VAL A 324 -13.90 0.13 11.74
N LEU A 325 -12.91 -0.36 12.48
CA LEU A 325 -11.80 -1.13 11.93
C LEU A 325 -11.73 -2.53 12.54
N ALA A 326 -11.25 -3.49 11.76
CA ALA A 326 -10.91 -4.80 12.28
C ALA A 326 -9.76 -4.69 13.31
N ASP A 327 -9.85 -5.40 14.43
CA ASP A 327 -8.78 -5.51 15.42
C ASP A 327 -7.65 -6.40 14.90
N ALA A 328 -6.92 -5.89 13.90
CA ALA A 328 -5.87 -6.62 13.21
C ALA A 328 -4.68 -5.73 12.80
N LEU A 329 -3.48 -6.23 13.05
CA LEU A 329 -2.18 -5.62 12.67
C LEU A 329 -2.09 -4.13 13.00
N ALA A 330 -1.98 -3.26 12.00
CA ALA A 330 -1.78 -1.83 12.20
C ALA A 330 -3.06 -1.04 12.47
N LEU A 331 -4.25 -1.61 12.22
CA LEU A 331 -5.52 -0.91 12.35
C LEU A 331 -5.83 -0.43 13.78
N PRO A 332 -5.59 -1.22 14.85
CA PRO A 332 -5.85 -0.77 16.22
C PRO A 332 -5.09 0.51 16.61
N HIS A 333 -3.94 0.75 16.03
CA HIS A 333 -3.15 1.96 16.29
C HIS A 333 -3.75 3.25 15.71
N LEU A 334 -4.78 3.15 14.87
CA LEU A 334 -5.49 4.27 14.27
C LEU A 334 -6.78 4.63 15.02
N VAL A 335 -7.19 3.80 15.99
CA VAL A 335 -8.42 3.98 16.76
C VAL A 335 -8.09 4.45 18.17
N ASP A 336 -8.70 5.56 18.54
CA ASP A 336 -8.88 6.01 19.92
C ASP A 336 -10.34 5.68 20.29
N GLU A 337 -10.50 4.55 21.02
CA GLU A 337 -11.80 3.89 21.24
C GLU A 337 -12.83 4.83 21.84
N GLY A 338 -13.97 4.98 21.17
CA GLY A 338 -15.05 5.89 21.56
C GLY A 338 -14.78 7.38 21.30
N VAL A 339 -13.64 7.74 20.70
CA VAL A 339 -13.31 9.12 20.34
C VAL A 339 -13.38 9.32 18.83
N ASN A 340 -12.58 8.57 18.07
CA ASN A 340 -12.55 8.64 16.61
C ASN A 340 -13.10 7.39 15.93
N GLY A 341 -13.44 6.33 16.69
CA GLY A 341 -13.97 5.10 16.13
C GLY A 341 -14.04 3.94 17.09
N HIS A 342 -14.23 2.75 16.53
CA HIS A 342 -14.34 1.49 17.25
C HIS A 342 -13.60 0.36 16.55
N LEU A 343 -13.21 -0.65 17.32
CA LEU A 343 -12.64 -1.90 16.83
C LEU A 343 -13.67 -3.02 16.89
N PHE A 344 -13.57 -3.95 15.94
CA PHE A 344 -14.38 -5.18 15.98
C PHE A 344 -13.48 -6.42 15.70
N PRO A 345 -13.85 -7.61 16.22
CA PRO A 345 -13.10 -8.84 15.98
C PRO A 345 -13.05 -9.18 14.47
N PRO A 346 -11.88 -9.53 13.92
CA PRO A 346 -11.75 -9.87 12.51
C PRO A 346 -12.74 -10.94 12.05
N GLY A 347 -13.46 -10.67 10.96
CA GLY A 347 -14.46 -11.58 10.39
C GLY A 347 -15.81 -11.61 11.08
N ASP A 348 -15.97 -10.95 12.22
CA ASP A 348 -17.24 -10.92 12.97
C ASP A 348 -18.15 -9.81 12.44
N HIS A 349 -19.01 -10.16 11.48
CA HIS A 349 -19.98 -9.23 10.90
C HIS A 349 -21.12 -8.85 11.86
N VAL A 350 -21.37 -9.63 12.92
CA VAL A 350 -22.40 -9.31 13.93
C VAL A 350 -21.87 -8.25 14.89
N ALA A 351 -20.61 -8.37 15.30
CA ALA A 351 -19.95 -7.35 16.11
C ALA A 351 -19.73 -6.04 15.31
N LEU A 352 -19.50 -6.13 14.01
CA LEU A 352 -19.40 -4.96 13.13
C LEU A 352 -20.74 -4.22 12.99
N ALA A 353 -21.85 -4.94 12.96
CA ALA A 353 -23.20 -4.41 12.84
C ALA A 353 -23.70 -3.72 14.13
#